data_bc32bf44d7413378ba328e578e99fd6d
#
_entry.id   bc32bf44d7413378ba328e578e99fd6d
#
_cell.length_a   1.000
_cell.length_b   1.000
_cell.length_c   1.000
_cell.angle_alpha   90.00
_cell.angle_beta   90.00
_cell.angle_gamma   90.00
#
_symmetry.space_group_name_H-M   'P 1'
#
loop_
_entity.id
_entity.type
_entity.pdbx_description
1 polymer ?
#
loop_
_entity_poly.entity_id
_entity_poly.type
_entity_poly.pdbx_seq_one_letter_code
_entity_poly.pdbx_strand_id
1 'polypeptide(L)'
;MSRMRSGAQIIWEALVNEGVTTVFGYPGGAILPAYDALLDYPIRHVLVRHEQGATHMADGYARASGKVGVAIATSGPGATNMVTGIATAMLDSSPLVCITGQVGSKVVGTDAFQETDVTGVTLPITKHNYLVSNVEEIAPTIHEAMYVARSGRPGPVLVDITKDAQQLSTELQWDPSDVKLPGYRPDLSPRADEYKRAAELINSAKRPVILAGHGVLLSGAMTAVRQLAEKVESPVAMTLLGIGGLPALHPLNLGMMGMHGEAWVNQAIQEADLLVALGMRFDDRVTGNLKTYAPNALKIHVDIDPAEFNKNVKVDLALAGDLLEVLQSLVPHVEKGNRKSWLSAIDERKGDVAVRDIQNLPDSGHLYAAHVINDIWRLTEGNAVVVTDVGQHQMWEAQYYHHEHPRSLITSGGLGTMGFALPAAIGAKLACPEKEVWVVAGDGGFQMTMAELATIAQEKLKINIAIINNGYLGMVRQWQEFFYERRYAATPLLSPDFAKLAECFGLKGVTVDTRNGVVPAVEEARSCEGTVVINFCKN
;
A
#
# COMPACT_ATOMS: atom_id res chain seq x y z
N MET A 1 -10.93 -37.05 -18.16
CA MET A 1 -9.71 -37.50 -18.86
C MET A 1 -8.60 -36.53 -18.44
N SER A 2 -7.58 -37.05 -17.78
CA SER A 2 -6.39 -36.24 -17.49
C SER A 2 -5.78 -35.76 -18.82
N ARG A 3 -5.48 -34.48 -18.90
CA ARG A 3 -4.95 -33.87 -20.11
C ARG A 3 -3.49 -33.48 -19.86
N MET A 4 -2.59 -34.01 -20.70
CA MET A 4 -1.18 -33.61 -20.69
C MET A 4 -1.05 -32.11 -20.90
N ARG A 5 -0.26 -31.43 -20.06
CA ARG A 5 0.05 -30.01 -20.10
C ARG A 5 1.55 -29.76 -19.98
N SER A 6 2.08 -28.81 -20.73
CA SER A 6 3.42 -28.31 -20.42
C SER A 6 3.43 -27.50 -19.13
N GLY A 7 4.59 -27.41 -18.46
CA GLY A 7 4.74 -26.58 -17.29
C GLY A 7 4.35 -25.12 -17.54
N ALA A 8 4.64 -24.60 -18.73
CA ALA A 8 4.21 -23.29 -19.19
C ALA A 8 2.68 -23.12 -19.19
N GLN A 9 1.96 -24.12 -19.71
CA GLN A 9 0.48 -24.14 -19.67
C GLN A 9 -0.05 -24.27 -18.24
N ILE A 10 0.63 -25.06 -17.40
CA ILE A 10 0.25 -25.26 -15.99
C ILE A 10 0.33 -23.97 -15.19
N ILE A 11 1.34 -23.11 -15.45
CA ILE A 11 1.46 -21.79 -14.82
C ILE A 11 0.17 -20.99 -15.02
N TRP A 12 -0.30 -20.86 -16.25
CA TRP A 12 -1.48 -20.05 -16.56
C TRP A 12 -2.78 -20.72 -16.09
N GLU A 13 -2.89 -22.03 -16.23
CA GLU A 13 -4.08 -22.78 -15.79
C GLU A 13 -4.23 -22.69 -14.27
N ALA A 14 -3.12 -22.77 -13.51
CA ALA A 14 -3.13 -22.59 -12.06
C ALA A 14 -3.56 -21.16 -11.67
N LEU A 15 -3.03 -20.13 -12.34
CA LEU A 15 -3.43 -18.74 -12.09
C LEU A 15 -4.91 -18.49 -12.42
N VAL A 16 -5.43 -19.05 -13.53
CA VAL A 16 -6.86 -18.97 -13.87
C VAL A 16 -7.71 -19.64 -12.80
N ASN A 17 -7.31 -20.81 -12.31
CA ASN A 17 -8.01 -21.53 -11.25
C ASN A 17 -8.02 -20.76 -9.92
N GLU A 18 -6.99 -19.95 -9.65
CA GLU A 18 -6.93 -19.03 -8.50
C GLU A 18 -7.70 -17.70 -8.74
N GLY A 19 -8.36 -17.56 -9.89
CA GLY A 19 -9.16 -16.38 -10.23
C GLY A 19 -8.35 -15.16 -10.64
N VAL A 20 -7.09 -15.34 -11.05
CA VAL A 20 -6.24 -14.27 -11.58
C VAL A 20 -6.72 -13.88 -12.98
N THR A 21 -6.97 -12.61 -13.18
CA THR A 21 -7.43 -12.06 -14.46
C THR A 21 -6.42 -11.14 -15.13
N THR A 22 -5.46 -10.61 -14.35
CA THR A 22 -4.49 -9.63 -14.82
C THR A 22 -3.11 -9.94 -14.23
N VAL A 23 -2.09 -9.90 -15.06
CA VAL A 23 -0.68 -10.11 -14.70
C VAL A 23 0.16 -8.99 -15.29
N PHE A 24 1.14 -8.50 -14.54
CA PHE A 24 2.05 -7.44 -14.92
C PHE A 24 3.44 -8.02 -15.15
N GLY A 25 4.10 -7.72 -16.27
CA GLY A 25 5.39 -8.32 -16.47
C GLY A 25 6.16 -7.88 -17.70
N TYR A 26 7.37 -8.44 -17.82
CA TYR A 26 8.28 -8.22 -18.91
C TYR A 26 8.88 -9.55 -19.39
N PRO A 27 8.81 -9.88 -20.69
CA PRO A 27 9.33 -11.14 -21.23
C PRO A 27 10.86 -11.18 -21.26
N GLY A 28 11.41 -12.40 -21.22
CA GLY A 28 12.84 -12.66 -21.38
C GLY A 28 13.14 -14.14 -21.54
N GLY A 29 14.39 -14.50 -21.83
CA GLY A 29 14.79 -15.82 -22.32
C GLY A 29 14.37 -17.01 -21.45
N ALA A 30 14.42 -16.90 -20.11
CA ALA A 30 14.11 -17.99 -19.22
C ALA A 30 12.60 -18.19 -18.97
N ILE A 31 11.76 -17.17 -19.27
CA ILE A 31 10.30 -17.22 -19.07
C ILE A 31 9.54 -17.32 -20.40
N LEU A 32 10.23 -17.34 -21.55
CA LEU A 32 9.60 -17.41 -22.87
C LEU A 32 8.62 -18.57 -23.05
N PRO A 33 8.84 -19.79 -22.51
CA PRO A 33 7.84 -20.83 -22.63
C PRO A 33 6.48 -20.45 -22.02
N ALA A 34 6.49 -19.78 -20.87
CA ALA A 34 5.26 -19.28 -20.24
C ALA A 34 4.61 -18.19 -21.13
N TYR A 35 5.38 -17.26 -21.70
CA TYR A 35 4.83 -16.22 -22.58
C TYR A 35 4.24 -16.78 -23.88
N ASP A 36 4.81 -17.85 -24.43
CA ASP A 36 4.24 -18.55 -25.60
C ASP A 36 2.87 -19.15 -25.27
N ALA A 37 2.77 -19.85 -24.13
CA ALA A 37 1.53 -20.45 -23.68
C ALA A 37 0.45 -19.43 -23.27
N LEU A 38 0.80 -18.19 -22.91
CA LEU A 38 -0.14 -17.15 -22.47
C LEU A 38 -1.26 -16.91 -23.48
N LEU A 39 -0.98 -17.04 -24.77
CA LEU A 39 -1.92 -16.76 -25.84
C LEU A 39 -3.18 -17.67 -25.81
N ASP A 40 -3.10 -18.81 -25.12
CA ASP A 40 -4.18 -19.78 -24.99
C ASP A 40 -5.07 -19.55 -23.74
N TYR A 41 -4.77 -18.52 -22.91
CA TYR A 41 -5.43 -18.30 -21.62
C TYR A 41 -6.09 -16.92 -21.51
N PRO A 42 -7.23 -16.80 -20.82
CA PRO A 42 -8.01 -15.56 -20.71
C PRO A 42 -7.42 -14.62 -19.64
N ILE A 43 -6.10 -14.47 -19.60
CA ILE A 43 -5.39 -13.57 -18.68
C ILE A 43 -4.94 -12.33 -19.45
N ARG A 44 -5.29 -11.16 -18.95
CA ARG A 44 -4.75 -9.90 -19.44
C ARG A 44 -3.31 -9.77 -18.97
N HIS A 45 -2.37 -9.69 -19.88
CA HIS A 45 -0.99 -9.34 -19.60
C HIS A 45 -0.75 -7.86 -19.88
N VAL A 46 -0.21 -7.14 -18.91
CA VAL A 46 0.19 -5.73 -19.03
C VAL A 46 1.71 -5.66 -19.20
N LEU A 47 2.15 -5.24 -20.38
CA LEU A 47 3.57 -5.10 -20.68
C LEU A 47 4.11 -3.83 -20.03
N VAL A 48 4.91 -3.99 -19.00
CA VAL A 48 5.58 -2.89 -18.29
C VAL A 48 6.82 -2.37 -19.03
N ARG A 49 7.46 -1.34 -18.51
CA ARG A 49 8.74 -0.85 -19.05
C ARG A 49 9.93 -1.21 -18.15
N HIS A 50 9.63 -1.66 -16.93
CA HIS A 50 10.62 -2.11 -15.95
C HIS A 50 9.96 -3.09 -14.96
N GLU A 51 10.64 -4.13 -14.53
CA GLU A 51 10.07 -5.16 -13.64
C GLU A 51 9.76 -4.63 -12.23
N GLN A 52 10.46 -3.59 -11.76
CA GLN A 52 10.05 -2.85 -10.58
C GLN A 52 8.64 -2.25 -10.77
N GLY A 53 8.37 -1.70 -11.95
CA GLY A 53 7.02 -1.23 -12.32
C GLY A 53 5.99 -2.36 -12.27
N ALA A 54 6.34 -3.57 -12.73
CA ALA A 54 5.43 -4.72 -12.66
C ALA A 54 5.01 -5.06 -11.21
N THR A 55 5.98 -5.08 -10.28
CA THR A 55 5.67 -5.36 -8.87
C THR A 55 4.86 -4.25 -8.21
N HIS A 56 5.14 -2.97 -8.51
CA HIS A 56 4.34 -1.86 -8.02
C HIS A 56 2.93 -1.83 -8.63
N MET A 57 2.76 -2.21 -9.91
CA MET A 57 1.43 -2.36 -10.52
C MET A 57 0.65 -3.48 -9.84
N ALA A 58 1.28 -4.63 -9.61
CA ALA A 58 0.67 -5.75 -8.89
C ALA A 58 0.28 -5.34 -7.45
N ASP A 59 1.13 -4.57 -6.77
CA ASP A 59 0.86 -4.04 -5.42
C ASP A 59 -0.33 -3.05 -5.44
N GLY A 60 -0.34 -2.08 -6.35
CA GLY A 60 -1.47 -1.16 -6.51
C GLY A 60 -2.78 -1.88 -6.85
N TYR A 61 -2.72 -2.90 -7.71
CA TYR A 61 -3.86 -3.77 -8.01
C TYR A 61 -4.38 -4.49 -6.76
N ALA A 62 -3.48 -5.06 -5.96
CA ALA A 62 -3.85 -5.77 -4.74
C ALA A 62 -4.50 -4.85 -3.71
N ARG A 63 -3.93 -3.67 -3.47
CA ARG A 63 -4.47 -2.69 -2.50
C ARG A 63 -5.84 -2.16 -2.92
N ALA A 64 -6.03 -1.87 -4.21
CA ALA A 64 -7.30 -1.36 -4.72
C ALA A 64 -8.40 -2.43 -4.72
N SER A 65 -8.09 -3.66 -5.16
CA SER A 65 -9.08 -4.74 -5.32
C SER A 65 -9.28 -5.60 -4.07
N GLY A 66 -8.29 -5.69 -3.18
CA GLY A 66 -8.25 -6.67 -2.09
C GLY A 66 -7.89 -8.11 -2.53
N LYS A 67 -7.49 -8.30 -3.79
CA LYS A 67 -7.06 -9.59 -4.36
C LYS A 67 -5.54 -9.69 -4.36
N VAL A 68 -5.02 -10.89 -4.59
CA VAL A 68 -3.57 -11.09 -4.79
C VAL A 68 -3.16 -10.48 -6.13
N GLY A 69 -2.13 -9.63 -6.11
CA GLY A 69 -1.49 -9.10 -7.31
C GLY A 69 -0.46 -10.09 -7.87
N VAL A 70 -0.33 -10.18 -9.19
CA VAL A 70 0.62 -11.12 -9.82
C VAL A 70 1.56 -10.38 -10.75
N ALA A 71 2.88 -10.57 -10.55
CA ALA A 71 3.92 -10.06 -11.43
C ALA A 71 4.77 -11.20 -11.98
N ILE A 72 5.23 -11.06 -13.24
CA ILE A 72 6.04 -12.09 -13.91
C ILE A 72 7.26 -11.47 -14.59
N ALA A 73 8.42 -12.11 -14.43
CA ALA A 73 9.68 -11.67 -15.02
C ALA A 73 10.58 -12.83 -15.43
N THR A 74 11.62 -12.53 -16.20
CA THR A 74 12.68 -13.48 -16.52
C THR A 74 13.71 -13.61 -15.40
N SER A 75 14.68 -14.49 -15.57
CA SER A 75 15.83 -14.68 -14.68
C SER A 75 16.76 -13.47 -14.61
N GLY A 76 17.77 -13.55 -13.73
CA GLY A 76 18.85 -12.57 -13.63
C GLY A 76 18.34 -11.16 -13.40
N PRO A 77 18.63 -10.21 -14.32
CA PRO A 77 18.24 -8.81 -14.15
C PRO A 77 16.72 -8.61 -14.08
N GLY A 78 15.90 -9.43 -14.73
CA GLY A 78 14.44 -9.36 -14.62
C GLY A 78 13.97 -9.63 -13.21
N ALA A 79 14.45 -10.70 -12.60
CA ALA A 79 14.11 -11.06 -11.22
C ALA A 79 14.68 -10.06 -10.20
N THR A 80 15.93 -9.63 -10.36
CA THR A 80 16.56 -8.67 -9.42
C THR A 80 15.91 -7.29 -9.48
N ASN A 81 15.39 -6.87 -10.64
CA ASN A 81 14.63 -5.63 -10.76
C ASN A 81 13.32 -5.62 -9.97
N MET A 82 12.77 -6.78 -9.61
CA MET A 82 11.56 -6.88 -8.80
C MET A 82 11.80 -6.64 -7.30
N VAL A 83 13.04 -6.71 -6.81
CA VAL A 83 13.41 -6.72 -5.38
C VAL A 83 12.82 -5.54 -4.61
N THR A 84 12.94 -4.32 -5.11
CA THR A 84 12.40 -3.13 -4.45
C THR A 84 10.87 -3.21 -4.30
N GLY A 85 10.16 -3.65 -5.32
CA GLY A 85 8.70 -3.76 -5.25
C GLY A 85 8.24 -4.88 -4.31
N ILE A 86 8.95 -6.02 -4.30
CA ILE A 86 8.71 -7.12 -3.35
C ILE A 86 8.90 -6.63 -1.91
N ALA A 87 10.01 -5.93 -1.63
CA ALA A 87 10.28 -5.38 -0.30
C ALA A 87 9.23 -4.34 0.12
N THR A 88 8.73 -3.51 -0.81
CA THR A 88 7.63 -2.57 -0.57
C THR A 88 6.37 -3.30 -0.13
N ALA A 89 5.97 -4.33 -0.87
CA ALA A 89 4.80 -5.14 -0.53
C ALA A 89 4.95 -5.86 0.82
N MET A 90 6.15 -6.36 1.13
CA MET A 90 6.42 -7.04 2.42
C MET A 90 6.23 -6.10 3.60
N LEU A 91 6.77 -4.88 3.55
CA LEU A 91 6.66 -3.94 4.67
C LEU A 91 5.25 -3.36 4.84
N ASP A 92 4.48 -3.30 3.78
CA ASP A 92 3.09 -2.81 3.81
C ASP A 92 2.05 -3.93 3.93
N SER A 93 2.48 -5.19 4.02
CA SER A 93 1.59 -6.36 4.13
C SER A 93 0.64 -6.50 2.94
N SER A 94 1.16 -6.29 1.72
CA SER A 94 0.39 -6.39 0.48
C SER A 94 0.52 -7.79 -0.13
N PRO A 95 -0.58 -8.47 -0.47
CA PRO A 95 -0.52 -9.83 -1.00
C PRO A 95 -0.08 -9.83 -2.46
N LEU A 96 1.12 -10.34 -2.73
CA LEU A 96 1.69 -10.50 -4.07
C LEU A 96 2.16 -11.93 -4.32
N VAL A 97 2.02 -12.39 -5.57
CA VAL A 97 2.76 -13.54 -6.10
C VAL A 97 3.62 -13.07 -7.26
N CYS A 98 4.93 -13.26 -7.11
CA CYS A 98 5.91 -12.97 -8.15
C CYS A 98 6.39 -14.28 -8.77
N ILE A 99 6.27 -14.41 -10.08
CA ILE A 99 6.74 -15.58 -10.82
C ILE A 99 7.96 -15.17 -11.63
N THR A 100 9.08 -15.87 -11.42
CA THR A 100 10.30 -15.65 -12.18
C THR A 100 10.67 -16.90 -12.96
N GLY A 101 11.20 -16.71 -14.17
CA GLY A 101 11.84 -17.79 -14.87
C GLY A 101 13.28 -17.95 -14.38
N GLN A 102 13.76 -19.18 -14.28
CA GLN A 102 15.14 -19.51 -13.94
C GLN A 102 15.81 -20.24 -15.10
N VAL A 103 17.13 -20.22 -15.15
CA VAL A 103 17.89 -21.04 -16.11
C VAL A 103 17.53 -22.53 -15.96
N GLY A 104 17.87 -23.36 -16.94
CA GLY A 104 17.57 -24.80 -16.85
C GLY A 104 18.24 -25.44 -15.62
N SER A 105 17.55 -26.39 -14.96
CA SER A 105 17.94 -26.98 -13.68
C SER A 105 19.37 -27.54 -13.67
N LYS A 106 19.87 -28.02 -14.82
CA LYS A 106 21.22 -28.59 -14.95
C LYS A 106 22.36 -27.57 -14.88
N VAL A 107 22.05 -26.29 -15.05
CA VAL A 107 23.04 -25.21 -15.04
C VAL A 107 22.83 -24.21 -13.89
N VAL A 108 21.87 -24.46 -13.01
CA VAL A 108 21.73 -23.70 -11.78
C VAL A 108 22.96 -23.90 -10.90
N GLY A 109 23.55 -22.80 -10.39
CA GLY A 109 24.77 -22.80 -9.58
C GLY A 109 26.07 -22.85 -10.39
N THR A 110 26.00 -22.59 -11.70
CA THR A 110 27.20 -22.62 -12.59
C THR A 110 27.57 -21.24 -13.14
N ASP A 111 26.98 -20.18 -12.65
CA ASP A 111 27.11 -18.81 -13.20
C ASP A 111 26.67 -18.72 -14.67
N ALA A 112 25.60 -19.43 -15.02
CA ALA A 112 25.03 -19.42 -16.35
C ALA A 112 24.55 -18.02 -16.75
N PHE A 113 24.45 -17.74 -18.06
CA PHE A 113 23.99 -16.45 -18.54
C PHE A 113 22.62 -16.07 -17.97
N GLN A 114 22.54 -14.90 -17.33
CA GLN A 114 21.34 -14.39 -16.62
C GLN A 114 20.87 -15.31 -15.48
N GLU A 115 21.73 -16.07 -14.86
CA GLU A 115 21.45 -16.77 -13.61
C GLU A 115 21.57 -15.80 -12.43
N THR A 116 20.72 -15.97 -11.43
CA THR A 116 20.83 -15.34 -10.11
C THR A 116 20.15 -16.24 -9.09
N ASP A 117 20.74 -16.37 -7.90
CA ASP A 117 20.05 -16.99 -6.74
C ASP A 117 18.94 -16.06 -6.23
N VAL A 118 17.80 -16.12 -6.93
CA VAL A 118 16.64 -15.26 -6.64
C VAL A 118 16.02 -15.62 -5.30
N THR A 119 16.03 -16.89 -4.92
CA THR A 119 15.52 -17.36 -3.64
C THR A 119 16.35 -16.80 -2.49
N GLY A 120 17.67 -16.84 -2.60
CA GLY A 120 18.57 -16.24 -1.60
C GLY A 120 18.39 -14.72 -1.49
N VAL A 121 18.28 -14.02 -2.63
CA VAL A 121 18.06 -12.55 -2.66
C VAL A 121 16.72 -12.16 -2.05
N THR A 122 15.67 -12.93 -2.26
CA THR A 122 14.31 -12.57 -1.82
C THR A 122 13.90 -13.14 -0.46
N LEU A 123 14.69 -14.03 0.12
CA LEU A 123 14.42 -14.65 1.41
C LEU A 123 14.03 -13.65 2.52
N PRO A 124 14.74 -12.54 2.75
CA PRO A 124 14.41 -11.59 3.83
C PRO A 124 13.25 -10.65 3.51
N ILE A 125 12.76 -10.62 2.27
CA ILE A 125 11.74 -9.67 1.80
C ILE A 125 10.45 -10.34 1.30
N THR A 126 10.30 -11.65 1.53
CA THR A 126 9.11 -12.43 1.19
C THR A 126 8.58 -13.19 2.39
N LYS A 127 7.31 -13.52 2.38
CA LYS A 127 6.75 -14.48 3.36
C LYS A 127 7.28 -15.89 3.12
N HIS A 128 7.41 -16.25 1.85
CA HIS A 128 8.03 -17.49 1.40
C HIS A 128 8.50 -17.35 -0.04
N ASN A 129 9.43 -18.20 -0.44
CA ASN A 129 9.88 -18.32 -1.82
C ASN A 129 10.18 -19.78 -2.17
N TYR A 130 10.07 -20.09 -3.46
CA TYR A 130 10.23 -21.44 -3.99
C TYR A 130 11.16 -21.43 -5.20
N LEU A 131 11.98 -22.47 -5.33
CA LEU A 131 12.65 -22.84 -6.57
C LEU A 131 12.03 -24.13 -7.09
N VAL A 132 11.32 -24.06 -8.22
CA VAL A 132 10.59 -25.18 -8.82
C VAL A 132 11.36 -25.68 -10.03
N SER A 133 11.90 -26.90 -9.93
CA SER A 133 12.64 -27.58 -11.00
C SER A 133 11.93 -28.80 -11.58
N ASN A 134 10.79 -29.18 -11.01
CA ASN A 134 9.97 -30.28 -11.45
C ASN A 134 8.60 -29.78 -11.96
N VAL A 135 8.20 -30.21 -13.16
CA VAL A 135 6.95 -29.80 -13.77
C VAL A 135 5.71 -30.17 -12.94
N GLU A 136 5.76 -31.28 -12.20
CA GLU A 136 4.67 -31.77 -11.36
C GLU A 136 4.41 -30.86 -10.14
N GLU A 137 5.42 -30.07 -9.73
CA GLU A 137 5.35 -29.20 -8.57
C GLU A 137 4.81 -27.80 -8.91
N ILE A 138 4.68 -27.43 -10.18
CA ILE A 138 4.30 -26.05 -10.59
C ILE A 138 2.90 -25.70 -10.07
N ALA A 139 1.89 -26.53 -10.34
CA ALA A 139 0.51 -26.25 -9.94
C ALA A 139 0.34 -26.18 -8.41
N PRO A 140 0.77 -27.18 -7.63
CA PRO A 140 0.65 -27.13 -6.17
C PRO A 140 1.42 -25.96 -5.57
N THR A 141 2.62 -25.61 -6.10
CA THR A 141 3.40 -24.48 -5.60
C THR A 141 2.72 -23.13 -5.86
N ILE A 142 2.13 -22.93 -7.05
CA ILE A 142 1.39 -21.68 -7.33
C ILE A 142 0.16 -21.57 -6.40
N HIS A 143 -0.56 -22.66 -6.19
CA HIS A 143 -1.69 -22.68 -5.28
C HIS A 143 -1.28 -22.34 -3.84
N GLU A 144 -0.22 -22.98 -3.36
CA GLU A 144 0.36 -22.71 -2.04
C GLU A 144 0.85 -21.24 -1.92
N ALA A 145 1.52 -20.72 -2.95
CA ALA A 145 1.98 -19.34 -2.99
C ALA A 145 0.82 -18.34 -2.89
N MET A 146 -0.27 -18.59 -3.62
CA MET A 146 -1.48 -17.75 -3.55
C MET A 146 -2.15 -17.82 -2.17
N TYR A 147 -2.19 -19.00 -1.55
CA TYR A 147 -2.71 -19.17 -0.19
C TYR A 147 -1.83 -18.44 0.84
N VAL A 148 -0.51 -18.64 0.80
CA VAL A 148 0.43 -17.98 1.73
C VAL A 148 0.41 -16.47 1.58
N ALA A 149 0.32 -15.95 0.35
CA ALA A 149 0.29 -14.51 0.10
C ALA A 149 -0.90 -13.83 0.78
N ARG A 150 -2.09 -14.45 0.79
CA ARG A 150 -3.34 -13.84 1.29
C ARG A 150 -3.73 -14.20 2.72
N SER A 151 -3.19 -15.30 3.29
CA SER A 151 -3.58 -15.79 4.62
C SER A 151 -2.70 -15.22 5.73
N GLY A 152 -3.20 -15.19 6.97
CA GLY A 152 -2.53 -14.55 8.09
C GLY A 152 -2.23 -13.08 7.77
N ARG A 153 -1.05 -12.57 8.19
CA ARG A 153 -0.57 -11.27 7.70
C ARG A 153 -0.23 -11.38 6.23
N PRO A 154 -0.91 -10.66 5.32
CA PRO A 154 -0.63 -10.74 3.89
C PRO A 154 0.80 -10.31 3.54
N GLY A 155 1.32 -10.77 2.42
CA GLY A 155 2.65 -10.38 1.96
C GLY A 155 3.07 -11.09 0.67
N PRO A 156 4.23 -10.73 0.11
CA PRO A 156 4.70 -11.27 -1.15
C PRO A 156 5.24 -12.70 -1.00
N VAL A 157 5.02 -13.49 -2.04
CA VAL A 157 5.60 -14.83 -2.24
C VAL A 157 6.23 -14.87 -3.63
N LEU A 158 7.41 -15.50 -3.75
CA LEU A 158 8.10 -15.64 -5.03
C LEU A 158 8.14 -17.12 -5.43
N VAL A 159 7.87 -17.40 -6.71
CA VAL A 159 7.97 -18.72 -7.33
C VAL A 159 8.93 -18.63 -8.51
N ASP A 160 10.14 -19.15 -8.34
CA ASP A 160 11.19 -19.19 -9.36
C ASP A 160 11.15 -20.54 -10.08
N ILE A 161 10.88 -20.55 -11.39
CA ILE A 161 10.58 -21.78 -12.16
C ILE A 161 11.64 -21.99 -13.23
N THR A 162 12.35 -23.12 -13.16
CA THR A 162 13.38 -23.43 -14.15
C THR A 162 12.80 -23.60 -15.56
N LYS A 163 13.58 -23.26 -16.59
CA LYS A 163 13.16 -23.28 -17.98
C LYS A 163 12.74 -24.68 -18.45
N ASP A 164 13.47 -25.70 -18.05
CA ASP A 164 13.15 -27.09 -18.37
C ASP A 164 11.86 -27.57 -17.69
N ALA A 165 11.59 -27.18 -16.45
CA ALA A 165 10.30 -27.45 -15.81
C ALA A 165 9.12 -26.82 -16.58
N GLN A 166 9.29 -25.62 -17.14
CA GLN A 166 8.27 -24.99 -17.98
C GLN A 166 8.04 -25.75 -19.31
N GLN A 167 9.08 -26.40 -19.85
CA GLN A 167 9.04 -27.09 -21.14
C GLN A 167 8.55 -28.54 -21.05
N LEU A 168 8.82 -29.22 -19.92
CA LEU A 168 8.35 -30.57 -19.66
C LEU A 168 6.84 -30.62 -19.56
N SER A 169 6.26 -31.81 -19.77
CA SER A 169 4.82 -32.02 -19.72
C SER A 169 4.45 -33.09 -18.71
N THR A 170 3.35 -32.87 -18.00
CA THR A 170 2.75 -33.82 -17.07
C THR A 170 1.23 -33.78 -17.13
N GLU A 171 0.55 -34.72 -16.47
CA GLU A 171 -0.87 -34.66 -16.25
C GLU A 171 -1.17 -33.64 -15.14
N LEU A 172 -1.92 -32.58 -15.48
CA LEU A 172 -2.32 -31.59 -14.49
C LEU A 172 -3.27 -32.23 -13.46
N GLN A 173 -2.85 -32.21 -12.22
CA GLN A 173 -3.67 -32.50 -11.04
C GLN A 173 -3.92 -31.20 -10.29
N TRP A 174 -5.18 -30.89 -10.06
CA TRP A 174 -5.58 -29.69 -9.32
C TRP A 174 -6.57 -30.09 -8.22
N ASP A 175 -6.17 -29.92 -6.98
CA ASP A 175 -7.06 -30.03 -5.81
C ASP A 175 -7.00 -28.74 -4.99
N PRO A 176 -8.00 -27.86 -5.07
CA PRO A 176 -8.00 -26.58 -4.34
C PRO A 176 -8.14 -26.75 -2.82
N SER A 177 -8.45 -27.94 -2.32
CA SER A 177 -8.64 -28.21 -0.89
C SER A 177 -7.36 -28.56 -0.13
N ASP A 178 -6.22 -28.71 -0.81
CA ASP A 178 -5.08 -29.46 -0.27
C ASP A 178 -3.82 -28.64 0.03
N VAL A 179 -3.97 -27.37 0.46
CA VAL A 179 -2.80 -26.64 1.02
C VAL A 179 -2.52 -27.15 2.43
N LYS A 180 -1.51 -27.99 2.54
CA LYS A 180 -1.04 -28.54 3.83
C LYS A 180 0.37 -28.00 4.13
N LEU A 181 0.43 -26.91 4.89
CA LEU A 181 1.69 -26.35 5.37
C LEU A 181 1.91 -26.73 6.84
N PRO A 182 2.76 -27.75 7.12
CA PRO A 182 3.04 -28.12 8.50
C PRO A 182 3.63 -26.94 9.27
N GLY A 183 2.98 -26.56 10.38
CA GLY A 183 3.45 -25.46 11.24
C GLY A 183 2.95 -24.07 10.87
N TYR A 184 2.35 -23.86 9.69
CA TYR A 184 1.70 -22.61 9.35
C TYR A 184 0.23 -22.62 9.81
N ARG A 185 -0.10 -21.76 10.77
CA ARG A 185 -1.45 -21.67 11.37
C ARG A 185 -1.87 -20.20 11.41
N PRO A 186 -2.43 -19.68 10.32
CA PRO A 186 -2.85 -18.27 10.25
C PRO A 186 -4.13 -17.98 11.03
N ASP A 187 -4.96 -19.00 11.31
CA ASP A 187 -6.28 -18.85 11.93
C ASP A 187 -6.13 -18.85 13.45
N LEU A 188 -5.84 -17.68 14.01
CA LEU A 188 -5.74 -17.45 15.45
C LEU A 188 -7.03 -16.83 15.97
N SER A 189 -7.40 -17.16 17.21
CA SER A 189 -8.54 -16.56 17.89
C SER A 189 -8.24 -16.37 19.38
N PRO A 190 -8.57 -15.20 19.97
CA PRO A 190 -8.43 -14.96 21.39
C PRO A 190 -9.32 -15.86 22.23
N ARG A 191 -8.94 -16.09 23.47
CA ARG A 191 -9.74 -16.85 24.44
C ARG A 191 -10.86 -15.98 25.02
N ALA A 192 -11.90 -16.63 25.53
CA ALA A 192 -13.06 -15.94 26.11
C ALA A 192 -12.72 -15.01 27.31
N ASP A 193 -11.72 -15.37 28.11
CA ASP A 193 -11.24 -14.54 29.22
C ASP A 193 -10.50 -13.29 28.73
N GLU A 194 -9.81 -13.35 27.58
CA GLU A 194 -9.14 -12.21 26.98
C GLU A 194 -10.14 -11.17 26.44
N TYR A 195 -11.25 -11.60 25.83
CA TYR A 195 -12.33 -10.70 25.43
C TYR A 195 -12.98 -9.98 26.63
N LYS A 196 -13.23 -10.69 27.72
CA LYS A 196 -13.76 -10.09 28.97
C LYS A 196 -12.79 -9.06 29.50
N ARG A 197 -11.51 -9.40 29.56
CA ARG A 197 -10.47 -8.48 30.04
C ARG A 197 -10.36 -7.23 29.16
N ALA A 198 -10.43 -7.37 27.83
CA ALA A 198 -10.45 -6.24 26.92
C ALA A 198 -11.65 -5.33 27.18
N ALA A 199 -12.85 -5.91 27.33
CA ALA A 199 -14.07 -5.15 27.62
C ALA A 199 -13.97 -4.39 28.95
N GLU A 200 -13.46 -5.02 30.02
CA GLU A 200 -13.24 -4.37 31.33
C GLU A 200 -12.30 -3.15 31.20
N LEU A 201 -11.20 -3.28 30.48
CA LEU A 201 -10.26 -2.17 30.25
C LEU A 201 -10.92 -1.03 29.48
N ILE A 202 -11.67 -1.34 28.43
CA ILE A 202 -12.37 -0.34 27.61
C ILE A 202 -13.47 0.36 28.42
N ASN A 203 -14.26 -0.39 29.22
CA ASN A 203 -15.37 0.16 29.99
C ASN A 203 -14.87 1.09 31.11
N SER A 204 -13.72 0.78 31.72
CA SER A 204 -13.13 1.57 32.80
C SER A 204 -12.38 2.82 32.35
N ALA A 205 -11.96 2.89 31.11
CA ALA A 205 -11.16 4.00 30.56
C ALA A 205 -11.97 5.30 30.53
N LYS A 206 -11.34 6.41 30.92
CA LYS A 206 -11.92 7.76 30.87
C LYS A 206 -11.48 8.55 29.63
N ARG A 207 -10.29 8.27 29.13
CA ARG A 207 -9.66 8.94 27.98
C ARG A 207 -9.12 7.91 26.98
N PRO A 208 -9.96 7.00 26.48
CA PRO A 208 -9.50 6.04 25.48
C PRO A 208 -9.21 6.72 24.15
N VAL A 209 -8.26 6.14 23.38
CA VAL A 209 -8.04 6.44 21.97
C VAL A 209 -7.90 5.12 21.21
N ILE A 210 -8.65 4.97 20.14
CA ILE A 210 -8.50 3.86 19.20
C ILE A 210 -7.45 4.25 18.17
N LEU A 211 -6.47 3.36 17.95
CA LEU A 211 -5.42 3.53 16.94
C LEU A 211 -5.68 2.56 15.79
N ALA A 212 -6.09 3.07 14.63
CA ALA A 212 -6.42 2.26 13.47
C ALA A 212 -5.23 2.18 12.50
N GLY A 213 -4.74 0.97 12.26
CA GLY A 213 -3.67 0.68 11.30
C GLY A 213 -4.18 0.04 10.01
N HIS A 214 -3.24 -0.41 9.16
CA HIS A 214 -3.54 -1.05 7.87
C HIS A 214 -4.40 -2.32 8.02
N GLY A 215 -4.24 -3.07 9.11
CA GLY A 215 -5.03 -4.26 9.41
C GLY A 215 -6.54 -4.01 9.40
N VAL A 216 -7.00 -2.80 9.71
CA VAL A 216 -8.42 -2.41 9.61
C VAL A 216 -8.94 -2.53 8.17
N LEU A 217 -8.13 -2.08 7.20
CA LEU A 217 -8.48 -2.16 5.78
C LEU A 217 -8.32 -3.57 5.22
N LEU A 218 -7.27 -4.28 5.64
CA LEU A 218 -6.95 -5.64 5.15
C LEU A 218 -8.02 -6.65 5.58
N SER A 219 -8.46 -6.59 6.84
CA SER A 219 -9.50 -7.49 7.38
C SER A 219 -10.93 -7.07 7.01
N GLY A 220 -11.13 -5.88 6.40
CA GLY A 220 -12.47 -5.34 6.15
C GLY A 220 -13.22 -4.89 7.42
N ALA A 221 -12.50 -4.58 8.50
CA ALA A 221 -13.08 -4.28 9.81
C ALA A 221 -13.62 -2.86 9.99
N MET A 222 -13.67 -2.01 8.96
CA MET A 222 -14.03 -0.59 9.05
C MET A 222 -15.36 -0.36 9.78
N THR A 223 -16.39 -1.14 9.43
CA THR A 223 -17.71 -1.04 10.09
C THR A 223 -17.64 -1.43 11.56
N ALA A 224 -16.89 -2.47 11.91
CA ALA A 224 -16.73 -2.91 13.29
C ALA A 224 -15.93 -1.90 14.13
N VAL A 225 -14.90 -1.26 13.55
CA VAL A 225 -14.15 -0.16 14.18
C VAL A 225 -15.07 1.03 14.46
N ARG A 226 -15.89 1.42 13.47
CA ARG A 226 -16.87 2.48 13.64
C ARG A 226 -17.87 2.15 14.75
N GLN A 227 -18.44 0.94 14.76
CA GLN A 227 -19.37 0.49 15.80
C GLN A 227 -18.73 0.52 17.20
N LEU A 228 -17.48 0.07 17.32
CA LEU A 228 -16.75 0.17 18.59
C LEU A 228 -16.58 1.62 19.01
N ALA A 229 -16.05 2.48 18.11
CA ALA A 229 -15.79 3.89 18.40
C ALA A 229 -17.06 4.64 18.83
N GLU A 230 -18.15 4.47 18.09
CA GLU A 230 -19.46 5.10 18.42
C GLU A 230 -20.05 4.57 19.74
N LYS A 231 -19.95 3.24 19.98
CA LYS A 231 -20.49 2.63 21.20
C LYS A 231 -19.80 3.14 22.44
N VAL A 232 -18.47 3.27 22.40
CA VAL A 232 -17.67 3.71 23.54
C VAL A 232 -17.38 5.21 23.56
N GLU A 233 -17.86 5.97 22.58
CA GLU A 233 -17.54 7.39 22.38
C GLU A 233 -16.01 7.64 22.45
N SER A 234 -15.23 6.82 21.74
CA SER A 234 -13.77 6.94 21.68
C SER A 234 -13.32 7.55 20.37
N PRO A 235 -12.43 8.55 20.39
CA PRO A 235 -11.83 9.08 19.18
C PRO A 235 -10.91 8.04 18.54
N VAL A 236 -10.75 8.14 17.19
CA VAL A 236 -9.94 7.24 16.37
C VAL A 236 -8.82 8.04 15.70
N ALA A 237 -7.58 7.66 15.97
CA ALA A 237 -6.40 8.14 15.26
C ALA A 237 -5.94 7.08 14.25
N MET A 238 -5.47 7.49 13.08
CA MET A 238 -5.07 6.56 12.02
C MET A 238 -3.58 6.63 11.73
N THR A 239 -2.97 5.48 11.46
CA THR A 239 -1.65 5.47 10.80
C THR A 239 -1.80 5.90 9.35
N LEU A 240 -0.71 6.25 8.67
CA LEU A 240 -0.73 6.57 7.24
C LEU A 240 -1.45 5.49 6.41
N LEU A 241 -1.13 4.21 6.62
CA LEU A 241 -1.78 3.09 5.94
C LEU A 241 -3.16 2.72 6.51
N GLY A 242 -3.55 3.32 7.64
CA GLY A 242 -4.87 3.15 8.24
C GLY A 242 -5.90 4.19 7.76
N ILE A 243 -5.47 5.21 7.02
CA ILE A 243 -6.37 6.23 6.46
C ILE A 243 -7.44 5.56 5.58
N GLY A 244 -8.70 5.99 5.76
CA GLY A 244 -9.86 5.33 5.18
C GLY A 244 -10.46 4.22 6.08
N GLY A 245 -9.84 3.89 7.21
CA GLY A 245 -10.38 2.95 8.22
C GLY A 245 -11.60 3.51 8.96
N LEU A 246 -11.70 4.82 9.06
CA LEU A 246 -12.89 5.56 9.46
C LEU A 246 -13.04 6.75 8.48
N PRO A 247 -14.25 7.08 7.99
CA PRO A 247 -14.45 8.23 7.10
C PRO A 247 -13.85 9.52 7.67
N ALA A 248 -13.20 10.32 6.83
CA ALA A 248 -12.46 11.50 7.29
C ALA A 248 -13.35 12.55 7.98
N LEU A 249 -14.59 12.71 7.51
CA LEU A 249 -15.54 13.65 8.10
C LEU A 249 -16.34 13.08 9.29
N HIS A 250 -16.04 11.84 9.72
CA HIS A 250 -16.70 11.26 10.90
C HIS A 250 -16.31 12.03 12.17
N PRO A 251 -17.28 12.39 13.07
CA PRO A 251 -17.00 13.20 14.27
C PRO A 251 -15.92 12.65 15.21
N LEU A 252 -15.75 11.33 15.24
CA LEU A 252 -14.74 10.65 16.07
C LEU A 252 -13.39 10.47 15.35
N ASN A 253 -13.26 10.89 14.09
CA ASN A 253 -12.00 10.81 13.36
C ASN A 253 -11.08 11.97 13.77
N LEU A 254 -9.94 11.65 14.38
CA LEU A 254 -8.95 12.64 14.77
C LEU A 254 -7.99 13.03 13.63
N GLY A 255 -7.86 12.19 12.61
CA GLY A 255 -6.87 12.34 11.56
C GLY A 255 -5.66 11.41 11.76
N MET A 256 -4.57 11.75 11.08
CA MET A 256 -3.33 10.96 11.08
C MET A 256 -2.50 11.20 12.35
N MET A 257 -1.95 10.11 12.91
CA MET A 257 -1.02 10.14 14.04
C MET A 257 0.45 10.03 13.58
N GLY A 258 1.37 10.32 14.48
CA GLY A 258 2.80 10.12 14.32
C GLY A 258 3.57 11.37 13.90
N MET A 259 4.79 11.19 13.37
CA MET A 259 5.74 12.26 13.08
C MET A 259 5.18 13.34 12.14
N HIS A 260 4.39 12.94 11.17
CA HIS A 260 3.77 13.85 10.19
C HIS A 260 2.25 13.99 10.42
N GLY A 261 1.77 13.47 11.56
CA GLY A 261 0.38 13.60 11.97
C GLY A 261 0.07 14.93 12.64
N GLU A 262 -1.20 15.10 12.95
CA GLU A 262 -1.71 16.32 13.54
C GLU A 262 -1.30 16.47 15.02
N ALA A 263 -0.99 17.69 15.43
CA ALA A 263 -0.51 17.96 16.79
C ALA A 263 -1.54 17.54 17.87
N TRP A 264 -2.81 17.83 17.64
CA TRP A 264 -3.89 17.44 18.57
C TRP A 264 -4.06 15.93 18.68
N VAL A 265 -3.83 15.19 17.59
CA VAL A 265 -3.88 13.71 17.57
C VAL A 265 -2.78 13.13 18.45
N ASN A 266 -1.54 13.57 18.22
CA ASN A 266 -0.40 13.12 19.00
C ASN A 266 -0.55 13.48 20.49
N GLN A 267 -1.09 14.65 20.80
CA GLN A 267 -1.34 15.07 22.17
C GLN A 267 -2.44 14.23 22.83
N ALA A 268 -3.53 13.91 22.12
CA ALA A 268 -4.57 13.03 22.61
C ALA A 268 -4.03 11.62 22.94
N ILE A 269 -3.14 11.07 22.09
CA ILE A 269 -2.46 9.80 22.34
C ILE A 269 -1.62 9.87 23.63
N GLN A 270 -0.86 10.95 23.82
CA GLN A 270 0.01 11.12 25.00
C GLN A 270 -0.77 11.24 26.31
N GLU A 271 -1.98 11.79 26.28
CA GLU A 271 -2.83 12.01 27.45
C GLU A 271 -3.85 10.88 27.69
N ALA A 272 -3.93 9.92 26.78
CA ALA A 272 -4.80 8.78 26.91
C ALA A 272 -4.51 7.97 28.17
N ASP A 273 -5.54 7.37 28.75
CA ASP A 273 -5.42 6.35 29.81
C ASP A 273 -5.54 4.92 29.24
N LEU A 274 -6.05 4.79 28.02
CA LEU A 274 -6.12 3.53 27.28
C LEU A 274 -5.88 3.77 25.79
N LEU A 275 -5.00 2.98 25.18
CA LEU A 275 -4.85 2.85 23.74
C LEU A 275 -5.38 1.50 23.28
N VAL A 276 -6.26 1.50 22.27
CA VAL A 276 -6.74 0.28 21.61
C VAL A 276 -6.17 0.25 20.21
N ALA A 277 -5.05 -0.45 20.05
CA ALA A 277 -4.33 -0.53 18.78
C ALA A 277 -4.89 -1.67 17.92
N LEU A 278 -5.35 -1.34 16.72
CA LEU A 278 -6.07 -2.23 15.83
C LEU A 278 -5.28 -2.41 14.52
N GLY A 279 -4.60 -3.54 14.36
CA GLY A 279 -3.87 -3.91 13.15
C GLY A 279 -2.76 -2.92 12.78
N MET A 280 -1.87 -2.58 13.72
CA MET A 280 -0.76 -1.65 13.52
C MET A 280 0.53 -2.14 14.21
N ARG A 281 1.70 -1.74 13.67
CA ARG A 281 3.01 -2.25 14.11
C ARG A 281 3.70 -1.45 15.21
N PHE A 282 3.17 -0.31 15.64
CA PHE A 282 3.89 0.64 16.50
C PHE A 282 5.29 0.99 15.97
N ASP A 283 5.39 1.33 14.68
CA ASP A 283 6.65 1.72 14.07
C ASP A 283 7.15 3.08 14.56
N ASP A 284 8.41 3.39 14.23
CA ASP A 284 9.11 4.60 14.68
C ASP A 284 8.46 5.90 14.18
N ARG A 285 7.78 5.87 13.02
CA ARG A 285 7.07 7.04 12.47
C ARG A 285 5.81 7.37 13.25
N VAL A 286 5.20 6.37 13.88
CA VAL A 286 4.02 6.53 14.74
C VAL A 286 4.42 6.85 16.18
N THR A 287 5.39 6.13 16.74
CA THR A 287 5.70 6.21 18.17
C THR A 287 6.71 7.30 18.53
N GLY A 288 7.61 7.62 17.61
CA GLY A 288 8.77 8.45 17.93
C GLY A 288 9.59 7.82 19.08
N ASN A 289 9.87 8.57 20.13
CA ASN A 289 10.64 8.08 21.27
C ASN A 289 9.81 7.11 22.13
N LEU A 290 10.14 5.82 22.05
CA LEU A 290 9.44 4.75 22.77
C LEU A 290 9.38 4.94 24.31
N LYS A 291 10.37 5.59 24.93
CA LYS A 291 10.41 5.82 26.37
C LYS A 291 9.34 6.79 26.86
N THR A 292 8.88 7.67 25.97
CA THR A 292 7.92 8.71 26.29
C THR A 292 6.56 8.51 25.60
N TYR A 293 6.39 7.43 24.85
CA TYR A 293 5.16 7.18 24.09
C TYR A 293 4.03 6.71 25.00
N ALA A 294 3.03 7.57 25.20
CA ALA A 294 1.84 7.33 26.02
C ALA A 294 2.15 6.58 27.33
N PRO A 295 2.98 7.16 28.23
CA PRO A 295 3.52 6.43 29.39
C PRO A 295 2.45 6.07 30.42
N ASN A 296 1.32 6.78 30.43
CA ASN A 296 0.24 6.59 31.39
C ASN A 296 -0.91 5.72 30.86
N ALA A 297 -0.86 5.34 29.58
CA ALA A 297 -1.92 4.57 28.94
C ALA A 297 -1.68 3.07 29.09
N LEU A 298 -2.71 2.32 29.52
CA LEU A 298 -2.79 0.88 29.27
C LEU A 298 -2.96 0.65 27.76
N LYS A 299 -2.52 -0.51 27.28
CA LYS A 299 -2.49 -0.78 25.83
C LYS A 299 -3.08 -2.15 25.52
N ILE A 300 -4.15 -2.16 24.74
CA ILE A 300 -4.69 -3.35 24.08
C ILE A 300 -4.16 -3.36 22.65
N HIS A 301 -3.60 -4.48 22.21
CA HIS A 301 -3.13 -4.64 20.84
C HIS A 301 -3.84 -5.84 20.17
N VAL A 302 -4.57 -5.56 19.11
CA VAL A 302 -5.21 -6.58 18.26
C VAL A 302 -4.44 -6.67 16.96
N ASP A 303 -3.87 -7.83 16.69
CA ASP A 303 -3.13 -8.07 15.44
C ASP A 303 -3.24 -9.54 15.02
N ILE A 304 -3.18 -9.77 13.71
CA ILE A 304 -3.16 -11.13 13.14
C ILE A 304 -1.77 -11.79 13.28
N ASP A 305 -0.71 -10.97 13.43
CA ASP A 305 0.67 -11.41 13.52
C ASP A 305 1.18 -11.35 14.97
N PRO A 306 1.29 -12.48 15.68
CA PRO A 306 1.76 -12.51 17.06
C PRO A 306 3.18 -11.95 17.24
N ALA A 307 4.00 -11.90 16.17
CA ALA A 307 5.35 -11.35 16.22
C ALA A 307 5.38 -9.83 16.44
N GLU A 308 4.28 -9.13 16.21
CA GLU A 308 4.17 -7.68 16.47
C GLU A 308 3.90 -7.37 17.96
N PHE A 309 3.42 -8.33 18.74
CA PHE A 309 3.15 -8.10 20.17
C PHE A 309 4.43 -7.91 20.97
N ASN A 310 4.46 -6.81 21.75
CA ASN A 310 5.60 -6.45 22.59
C ASN A 310 6.93 -6.22 21.84
N LYS A 311 6.90 -6.11 20.53
CA LYS A 311 8.09 -5.91 19.70
C LYS A 311 8.72 -4.53 19.93
N ASN A 312 7.95 -3.47 19.76
CA ASN A 312 8.39 -2.09 19.94
C ASN A 312 7.80 -1.46 21.24
N VAL A 313 6.54 -1.69 21.50
CA VAL A 313 5.79 -1.17 22.65
C VAL A 313 5.26 -2.32 23.47
N LYS A 314 5.48 -2.30 24.78
CA LYS A 314 4.86 -3.26 25.68
C LYS A 314 3.35 -3.02 25.76
N VAL A 315 2.57 -4.09 25.67
CA VAL A 315 1.12 -4.05 25.75
C VAL A 315 0.62 -4.78 27.01
N ASP A 316 -0.50 -4.32 27.56
CA ASP A 316 -1.11 -4.91 28.76
C ASP A 316 -2.01 -6.08 28.40
N LEU A 317 -2.55 -6.08 27.18
CA LEU A 317 -3.34 -7.18 26.64
C LEU A 317 -3.10 -7.31 25.12
N ALA A 318 -2.75 -8.51 24.67
CA ALA A 318 -2.62 -8.87 23.27
C ALA A 318 -3.78 -9.79 22.85
N LEU A 319 -4.41 -9.50 21.71
CA LEU A 319 -5.48 -10.29 21.13
C LEU A 319 -5.04 -10.73 19.73
N ALA A 320 -4.63 -12.00 19.59
CA ALA A 320 -4.17 -12.56 18.32
C ALA A 320 -5.34 -13.09 17.49
N GLY A 321 -5.55 -12.55 16.29
CA GLY A 321 -6.60 -13.01 15.39
C GLY A 321 -6.94 -12.02 14.28
N ASP A 322 -7.82 -12.43 13.37
CA ASP A 322 -8.40 -11.52 12.37
C ASP A 322 -9.17 -10.41 13.05
N LEU A 323 -8.89 -9.17 12.65
CA LEU A 323 -9.43 -8.01 13.34
C LEU A 323 -10.96 -7.91 13.25
N LEU A 324 -11.55 -8.30 12.13
CA LEU A 324 -13.01 -8.28 11.97
C LEU A 324 -13.66 -9.28 12.93
N GLU A 325 -13.15 -10.50 12.98
CA GLU A 325 -13.66 -11.56 13.88
C GLU A 325 -13.49 -11.19 15.37
N VAL A 326 -12.31 -10.64 15.70
CA VAL A 326 -12.03 -10.17 17.06
C VAL A 326 -12.98 -9.07 17.48
N LEU A 327 -13.22 -8.06 16.63
CA LEU A 327 -14.13 -6.96 16.95
C LEU A 327 -15.60 -7.40 17.00
N GLN A 328 -16.03 -8.29 16.12
CA GLN A 328 -17.38 -8.88 16.16
C GLN A 328 -17.63 -9.61 17.49
N SER A 329 -16.61 -10.28 18.02
CA SER A 329 -16.69 -10.97 19.31
C SER A 329 -16.56 -10.03 20.51
N LEU A 330 -15.76 -8.97 20.41
CA LEU A 330 -15.48 -8.02 21.51
C LEU A 330 -16.61 -7.01 21.72
N VAL A 331 -17.13 -6.40 20.64
CA VAL A 331 -18.10 -5.30 20.70
C VAL A 331 -19.36 -5.62 21.54
N PRO A 332 -19.92 -6.85 21.52
CA PRO A 332 -21.05 -7.21 22.38
C PRO A 332 -20.76 -7.06 23.90
N HIS A 333 -19.52 -7.29 24.32
CA HIS A 333 -19.12 -7.23 25.75
C HIS A 333 -18.80 -5.83 26.25
N VAL A 334 -18.66 -4.85 25.36
CA VAL A 334 -18.32 -3.47 25.71
C VAL A 334 -19.61 -2.70 26.03
N GLU A 335 -19.57 -1.87 27.07
CA GLU A 335 -20.70 -1.01 27.49
C GLU A 335 -20.72 0.29 26.68
N LYS A 336 -21.89 0.95 26.67
CA LYS A 336 -22.02 2.29 26.08
C LYS A 336 -21.24 3.30 26.91
N GLY A 337 -20.32 4.02 26.27
CA GLY A 337 -19.52 5.04 26.92
C GLY A 337 -20.23 6.39 27.07
N ASN A 338 -19.64 7.27 27.91
CA ASN A 338 -19.93 8.70 27.94
C ASN A 338 -18.62 9.44 28.17
N ARG A 339 -18.02 9.94 27.08
CA ARG A 339 -16.69 10.57 27.10
C ARG A 339 -16.71 11.98 26.51
N LYS A 340 -17.84 12.67 26.62
CA LYS A 340 -18.05 14.01 26.07
C LYS A 340 -17.00 15.02 26.53
N SER A 341 -16.62 15.00 27.82
CA SER A 341 -15.58 15.90 28.34
C SER A 341 -14.20 15.66 27.70
N TRP A 342 -13.88 14.39 27.40
CA TRP A 342 -12.65 14.04 26.69
C TRP A 342 -12.66 14.53 25.25
N LEU A 343 -13.74 14.29 24.53
CA LEU A 343 -13.91 14.76 23.15
C LEU A 343 -13.86 16.30 23.08
N SER A 344 -14.55 17.01 23.98
CA SER A 344 -14.50 18.48 24.04
C SER A 344 -13.08 19.01 24.28
N ALA A 345 -12.31 18.38 25.17
CA ALA A 345 -10.92 18.79 25.41
C ALA A 345 -10.01 18.61 24.19
N ILE A 346 -10.28 17.60 23.35
CA ILE A 346 -9.56 17.40 22.08
C ILE A 346 -9.99 18.45 21.06
N ASP A 347 -11.30 18.74 20.94
CA ASP A 347 -11.83 19.73 19.99
C ASP A 347 -11.32 21.14 20.29
N GLU A 348 -11.20 21.53 21.55
CA GLU A 348 -10.59 22.82 21.93
C GLU A 348 -9.17 22.95 21.39
N ARG A 349 -8.35 21.90 21.52
CA ARG A 349 -6.96 21.89 20.99
C ARG A 349 -6.92 21.92 19.48
N LYS A 350 -7.81 21.18 18.82
CA LYS A 350 -7.94 21.19 17.37
C LYS A 350 -8.24 22.60 16.86
N GLY A 351 -9.15 23.34 17.54
CA GLY A 351 -9.50 24.71 17.18
C GLY A 351 -8.28 25.65 17.19
N ASP A 352 -7.42 25.58 18.19
CA ASP A 352 -6.21 26.40 18.30
C ASP A 352 -5.19 26.13 17.17
N VAL A 353 -5.07 24.90 16.73
CA VAL A 353 -4.14 24.51 15.65
C VAL A 353 -4.73 24.80 14.28
N ALA A 354 -6.02 24.57 14.08
CA ALA A 354 -6.72 24.80 12.82
C ALA A 354 -6.65 26.26 12.35
N VAL A 355 -6.57 27.22 13.28
CA VAL A 355 -6.40 28.65 12.95
C VAL A 355 -5.06 28.93 12.26
N ARG A 356 -4.04 28.11 12.52
CA ARG A 356 -2.69 28.25 11.93
C ARG A 356 -2.48 27.41 10.70
N ASP A 357 -3.48 26.63 10.31
CA ASP A 357 -3.41 25.77 9.12
C ASP A 357 -3.31 26.63 7.86
N ILE A 358 -2.49 26.16 6.90
CA ILE A 358 -2.27 26.87 5.63
C ILE A 358 -3.56 27.13 4.86
N GLN A 359 -4.58 26.28 5.01
CA GLN A 359 -5.88 26.44 4.39
C GLN A 359 -6.67 27.63 4.92
N ASN A 360 -6.41 28.00 6.17
CA ASN A 360 -7.05 29.15 6.84
C ASN A 360 -6.24 30.44 6.70
N LEU A 361 -5.06 30.38 6.09
CA LEU A 361 -4.28 31.58 5.77
C LEU A 361 -4.88 32.30 4.55
N PRO A 362 -4.76 33.65 4.50
CA PRO A 362 -5.19 34.41 3.33
C PRO A 362 -4.50 33.90 2.06
N ASP A 363 -5.27 33.75 0.99
CA ASP A 363 -4.72 33.42 -0.32
C ASP A 363 -3.83 34.55 -0.80
N SER A 364 -2.52 34.29 -0.86
CA SER A 364 -1.50 35.25 -1.29
C SER A 364 -1.17 35.14 -2.78
N GLY A 365 -1.90 34.28 -3.52
CA GLY A 365 -1.60 33.96 -4.92
C GLY A 365 -0.45 32.97 -5.12
N HIS A 366 0.24 32.55 -4.05
CA HIS A 366 1.28 31.53 -4.14
C HIS A 366 0.70 30.14 -4.35
N LEU A 367 1.36 29.34 -5.16
CA LEU A 367 1.00 27.96 -5.41
C LEU A 367 1.60 27.04 -4.33
N TYR A 368 0.80 26.63 -3.36
CA TYR A 368 1.17 25.67 -2.32
C TYR A 368 0.61 24.27 -2.64
N ALA A 369 1.40 23.24 -2.39
CA ALA A 369 0.99 21.85 -2.58
C ALA A 369 -0.29 21.49 -1.79
N ALA A 370 -0.41 21.99 -0.56
CA ALA A 370 -1.60 21.77 0.28
C ALA A 370 -2.89 22.29 -0.39
N HIS A 371 -2.83 23.45 -1.06
CA HIS A 371 -3.96 24.01 -1.79
C HIS A 371 -4.30 23.15 -3.03
N VAL A 372 -3.30 22.67 -3.77
CA VAL A 372 -3.50 21.78 -4.93
C VAL A 372 -4.23 20.51 -4.49
N ILE A 373 -3.75 19.86 -3.44
CA ILE A 373 -4.31 18.61 -2.94
C ILE A 373 -5.73 18.80 -2.40
N ASN A 374 -5.94 19.89 -1.66
CA ASN A 374 -7.27 20.20 -1.14
C ASN A 374 -8.27 20.54 -2.26
N ASP A 375 -7.85 21.23 -3.33
CA ASP A 375 -8.71 21.47 -4.48
C ASP A 375 -9.04 20.16 -5.23
N ILE A 376 -8.09 19.23 -5.35
CA ILE A 376 -8.36 17.88 -5.90
C ILE A 376 -9.41 17.18 -5.04
N TRP A 377 -9.24 17.17 -3.70
CA TRP A 377 -10.23 16.60 -2.79
C TRP A 377 -11.62 17.22 -2.97
N ARG A 378 -11.71 18.54 -2.96
CA ARG A 378 -12.98 19.27 -3.07
C ARG A 378 -13.70 18.97 -4.39
N LEU A 379 -12.95 18.92 -5.50
CA LEU A 379 -13.51 18.66 -6.83
C LEU A 379 -13.87 17.18 -7.03
N THR A 380 -13.18 16.25 -6.38
CA THR A 380 -13.50 14.82 -6.40
C THR A 380 -14.48 14.41 -5.30
N GLU A 381 -14.80 15.31 -4.37
CA GLU A 381 -15.64 15.04 -3.19
C GLU A 381 -15.13 13.84 -2.37
N GLY A 382 -13.79 13.61 -2.36
CA GLY A 382 -13.18 12.48 -1.68
C GLY A 382 -13.42 11.10 -2.30
N ASN A 383 -14.02 11.05 -3.50
CA ASN A 383 -14.40 9.77 -4.15
C ASN A 383 -13.32 9.14 -5.03
N ALA A 384 -12.20 9.82 -5.26
CA ALA A 384 -11.12 9.29 -6.07
C ALA A 384 -10.24 8.30 -5.27
N VAL A 385 -9.60 7.39 -6.00
CA VAL A 385 -8.45 6.64 -5.49
C VAL A 385 -7.21 7.50 -5.73
N VAL A 386 -6.54 7.89 -4.65
CA VAL A 386 -5.31 8.67 -4.72
C VAL A 386 -4.12 7.77 -4.45
N VAL A 387 -3.17 7.78 -5.37
CA VAL A 387 -1.92 7.02 -5.26
C VAL A 387 -0.78 8.00 -5.09
N THR A 388 -0.12 7.97 -3.93
CA THR A 388 0.95 8.92 -3.66
C THR A 388 2.33 8.32 -3.86
N ASP A 389 3.25 9.14 -4.37
CA ASP A 389 4.67 8.88 -4.26
C ASP A 389 5.20 9.31 -2.88
N VAL A 390 6.49 9.08 -2.61
CA VAL A 390 7.07 9.29 -1.29
C VAL A 390 7.81 10.62 -1.21
N GLY A 391 7.45 11.42 -0.20
CA GLY A 391 8.05 12.72 0.07
C GLY A 391 7.09 13.70 0.77
N GLN A 392 7.35 15.00 0.67
CA GLN A 392 6.49 16.02 1.28
C GLN A 392 5.05 15.98 0.75
N HIS A 393 4.88 15.72 -0.55
CA HIS A 393 3.58 15.59 -1.21
C HIS A 393 2.72 14.44 -0.63
N GLN A 394 3.35 13.33 -0.20
CA GLN A 394 2.69 12.24 0.50
C GLN A 394 2.09 12.70 1.84
N MET A 395 2.86 13.47 2.59
CA MET A 395 2.40 13.98 3.88
C MET A 395 1.30 15.03 3.72
N TRP A 396 1.43 15.92 2.75
CA TRP A 396 0.37 16.88 2.44
C TRP A 396 -0.90 16.20 1.93
N GLU A 397 -0.77 15.13 1.16
CA GLU A 397 -1.94 14.36 0.73
C GLU A 397 -2.66 13.76 1.92
N ALA A 398 -1.95 13.07 2.80
CA ALA A 398 -2.51 12.47 4.00
C ALA A 398 -3.18 13.48 4.97
N GLN A 399 -2.77 14.76 4.93
CA GLN A 399 -3.33 15.83 5.75
C GLN A 399 -4.49 16.58 5.08
N TYR A 400 -4.44 16.79 3.76
CA TYR A 400 -5.34 17.71 3.05
C TYR A 400 -6.29 17.06 2.06
N TYR A 401 -6.15 15.74 1.79
CA TYR A 401 -7.14 14.96 1.08
C TYR A 401 -7.94 14.13 2.09
N HIS A 402 -9.22 14.40 2.20
CA HIS A 402 -10.08 13.71 3.15
C HIS A 402 -10.67 12.45 2.53
N HIS A 403 -10.18 11.29 2.96
CA HIS A 403 -10.60 9.97 2.48
C HIS A 403 -11.88 9.50 3.17
N GLU A 404 -12.99 9.45 2.41
CA GLU A 404 -14.29 8.98 2.91
C GLU A 404 -14.49 7.47 2.73
N HIS A 405 -13.70 6.84 1.87
CA HIS A 405 -13.85 5.45 1.50
C HIS A 405 -12.61 4.63 1.82
N PRO A 406 -12.78 3.35 2.20
CA PRO A 406 -11.65 2.44 2.37
C PRO A 406 -10.94 2.20 1.03
N ARG A 407 -9.64 1.92 1.09
CA ARG A 407 -8.77 1.64 -0.07
C ARG A 407 -8.70 2.79 -1.08
N SER A 408 -9.04 4.02 -0.66
CA SER A 408 -8.93 5.22 -1.50
C SER A 408 -7.56 5.90 -1.43
N LEU A 409 -6.74 5.61 -0.43
CA LEU A 409 -5.32 5.97 -0.37
C LEU A 409 -4.45 4.74 -0.65
N ILE A 410 -3.55 4.86 -1.63
CA ILE A 410 -2.54 3.84 -1.95
C ILE A 410 -1.17 4.52 -1.88
N THR A 411 -0.32 4.08 -0.96
CA THR A 411 0.96 4.73 -0.70
C THR A 411 1.98 3.74 -0.14
N SER A 412 3.28 3.96 -0.37
CA SER A 412 4.35 3.18 0.26
C SER A 412 4.62 3.75 1.65
N GLY A 413 4.07 3.11 2.68
CA GLY A 413 4.15 3.59 4.07
C GLY A 413 5.32 3.00 4.86
N GLY A 414 5.64 1.73 4.64
CA GLY A 414 6.66 1.01 5.39
C GLY A 414 8.07 1.19 4.84
N LEU A 415 8.28 0.88 3.55
CA LEU A 415 9.58 1.05 2.91
C LEU A 415 9.84 2.49 2.46
N GLY A 416 8.80 3.23 2.13
CA GLY A 416 8.94 4.61 1.67
C GLY A 416 9.57 4.72 0.28
N THR A 417 9.08 3.93 -0.66
CA THR A 417 9.68 3.76 -1.99
C THR A 417 9.31 4.92 -2.92
N MET A 418 10.26 5.76 -3.26
CA MET A 418 10.12 6.75 -4.34
C MET A 418 9.99 6.02 -5.70
N GLY A 419 9.13 6.56 -6.56
CA GLY A 419 8.78 5.92 -7.85
C GLY A 419 7.63 4.92 -7.76
N PHE A 420 7.01 4.76 -6.59
CA PHE A 420 5.89 3.84 -6.37
C PHE A 420 4.60 4.26 -7.08
N ALA A 421 4.28 5.56 -7.06
CA ALA A 421 2.92 6.03 -7.35
C ALA A 421 2.45 5.76 -8.78
N LEU A 422 3.27 6.10 -9.78
CA LEU A 422 2.85 5.98 -11.18
C LEU A 422 2.50 4.53 -11.57
N PRO A 423 3.38 3.54 -11.35
CA PRO A 423 3.04 2.16 -11.65
C PRO A 423 1.92 1.62 -10.75
N ALA A 424 1.89 1.95 -9.46
CA ALA A 424 0.82 1.50 -8.56
C ALA A 424 -0.56 2.03 -9.00
N ALA A 425 -0.62 3.26 -9.53
CA ALA A 425 -1.86 3.83 -10.08
C ALA A 425 -2.35 3.09 -11.34
N ILE A 426 -1.44 2.60 -12.18
CA ILE A 426 -1.80 1.72 -13.31
C ILE A 426 -2.48 0.46 -12.79
N GLY A 427 -1.90 -0.19 -11.78
CA GLY A 427 -2.49 -1.35 -11.14
C GLY A 427 -3.86 -1.06 -10.52
N ALA A 428 -3.98 0.03 -9.77
CA ALA A 428 -5.24 0.46 -9.15
C ALA A 428 -6.33 0.73 -10.19
N LYS A 429 -5.99 1.40 -11.30
CA LYS A 429 -6.93 1.67 -12.39
C LYS A 429 -7.42 0.40 -13.07
N LEU A 430 -6.55 -0.58 -13.25
CA LEU A 430 -6.91 -1.87 -13.83
C LEU A 430 -7.75 -2.73 -12.87
N ALA A 431 -7.54 -2.57 -11.56
CA ALA A 431 -8.33 -3.23 -10.52
C ALA A 431 -9.74 -2.65 -10.38
N CYS A 432 -9.88 -1.33 -10.54
CA CYS A 432 -11.12 -0.56 -10.36
C CYS A 432 -11.33 0.39 -11.55
N PRO A 433 -11.66 -0.12 -12.75
CA PRO A 433 -11.72 0.66 -13.98
C PRO A 433 -12.77 1.78 -13.95
N GLU A 434 -13.81 1.64 -13.12
CA GLU A 434 -14.87 2.63 -12.92
C GLU A 434 -14.46 3.80 -12.01
N LYS A 435 -13.40 3.62 -11.20
CA LYS A 435 -12.96 4.66 -10.26
C LYS A 435 -12.12 5.73 -10.94
N GLU A 436 -12.28 6.97 -10.50
CA GLU A 436 -11.34 8.05 -10.79
C GLU A 436 -10.04 7.79 -10.02
N VAL A 437 -8.90 7.79 -10.72
CA VAL A 437 -7.58 7.54 -10.12
C VAL A 437 -6.70 8.78 -10.31
N TRP A 438 -6.11 9.25 -9.22
CA TRP A 438 -5.14 10.33 -9.19
C TRP A 438 -3.77 9.83 -8.70
N VAL A 439 -2.73 10.27 -9.38
CA VAL A 439 -1.35 10.19 -8.88
C VAL A 439 -0.99 11.54 -8.27
N VAL A 440 -0.46 11.53 -7.06
CA VAL A 440 0.18 12.70 -6.43
C VAL A 440 1.66 12.37 -6.22
N ALA A 441 2.52 12.95 -7.02
CA ALA A 441 3.95 12.65 -7.02
C ALA A 441 4.80 13.93 -6.91
N GLY A 442 5.96 13.82 -6.30
CA GLY A 442 7.00 14.85 -6.44
C GLY A 442 7.77 14.66 -7.75
N ASP A 443 8.40 15.73 -8.22
CA ASP A 443 9.22 15.70 -9.44
C ASP A 443 10.34 14.65 -9.39
N GLY A 444 10.97 14.44 -8.22
CA GLY A 444 12.02 13.45 -8.05
C GLY A 444 11.52 12.00 -8.14
N GLY A 445 10.42 11.67 -7.43
CA GLY A 445 9.85 10.32 -7.45
C GLY A 445 9.25 9.97 -8.81
N PHE A 446 8.57 10.93 -9.45
CA PHE A 446 8.00 10.72 -10.78
C PHE A 446 9.05 10.35 -11.83
N GLN A 447 10.23 10.99 -11.78
CA GLN A 447 11.32 10.70 -12.71
C GLN A 447 11.84 9.25 -12.62
N MET A 448 11.73 8.60 -11.46
CA MET A 448 12.23 7.22 -11.27
C MET A 448 11.47 6.17 -12.07
N THR A 449 10.19 6.42 -12.38
CA THR A 449 9.31 5.46 -13.09
C THR A 449 8.53 6.07 -14.24
N MET A 450 8.90 7.27 -14.70
CA MET A 450 8.20 7.98 -15.79
C MET A 450 8.12 7.20 -17.12
N ALA A 451 8.98 6.19 -17.31
CA ALA A 451 8.90 5.29 -18.45
C ALA A 451 7.54 4.57 -18.55
N GLU A 452 6.85 4.37 -17.43
CA GLU A 452 5.54 3.74 -17.39
C GLU A 452 4.41 4.62 -17.98
N LEU A 453 4.69 5.88 -18.34
CA LEU A 453 3.80 6.66 -19.21
C LEU A 453 3.54 5.95 -20.54
N ALA A 454 4.54 5.22 -21.07
CA ALA A 454 4.36 4.38 -22.26
C ALA A 454 3.38 3.22 -22.01
N THR A 455 3.37 2.65 -20.81
CA THR A 455 2.38 1.62 -20.42
C THR A 455 0.97 2.23 -20.35
N ILE A 456 0.81 3.41 -19.76
CA ILE A 456 -0.46 4.13 -19.74
C ILE A 456 -0.99 4.39 -21.16
N ALA A 457 -0.13 4.87 -22.04
CA ALA A 457 -0.48 5.16 -23.43
C ALA A 457 -0.88 3.88 -24.20
N GLN A 458 -0.09 2.81 -24.05
CA GLN A 458 -0.36 1.52 -24.70
C GLN A 458 -1.68 0.88 -24.22
N GLU A 459 -1.94 0.92 -22.91
CA GLU A 459 -3.15 0.36 -22.31
C GLU A 459 -4.36 1.31 -22.39
N LYS A 460 -4.17 2.53 -22.90
CA LYS A 460 -5.19 3.59 -23.04
C LYS A 460 -5.92 3.87 -21.73
N LEU A 461 -5.17 3.99 -20.65
CA LEU A 461 -5.74 4.20 -19.33
C LEU A 461 -6.09 5.67 -19.11
N LYS A 462 -7.13 5.91 -18.32
CA LYS A 462 -7.50 7.22 -17.80
C LYS A 462 -7.02 7.35 -16.36
N ILE A 463 -5.91 8.06 -16.17
CA ILE A 463 -5.32 8.38 -14.86
C ILE A 463 -5.00 9.87 -14.85
N ASN A 464 -5.36 10.58 -13.79
CA ASN A 464 -4.98 11.98 -13.61
C ASN A 464 -3.68 12.05 -12.81
N ILE A 465 -2.69 12.78 -13.29
CA ILE A 465 -1.36 12.82 -12.68
C ILE A 465 -1.05 14.25 -12.26
N ALA A 466 -0.91 14.47 -10.95
CA ALA A 466 -0.51 15.73 -10.34
C ALA A 466 0.95 15.65 -9.87
N ILE A 467 1.84 16.34 -10.56
CA ILE A 467 3.26 16.43 -10.18
C ILE A 467 3.47 17.71 -9.38
N ILE A 468 3.83 17.57 -8.12
CA ILE A 468 4.21 18.68 -7.23
C ILE A 468 5.70 18.97 -7.45
N ASN A 469 5.98 19.83 -8.40
CA ASN A 469 7.33 20.14 -8.86
C ASN A 469 7.90 21.33 -8.09
N ASN A 470 8.86 21.08 -7.23
CA ASN A 470 9.58 22.10 -6.47
C ASN A 470 11.07 22.20 -6.83
N GLY A 471 11.56 21.39 -7.79
CA GLY A 471 12.96 21.35 -8.21
C GLY A 471 13.91 20.79 -7.17
N TYR A 472 13.41 20.04 -6.19
CA TYR A 472 14.22 19.50 -5.10
C TYR A 472 13.72 18.13 -4.64
N LEU A 473 14.63 17.34 -4.05
CA LEU A 473 14.26 16.26 -3.14
C LEU A 473 13.75 16.89 -1.82
N GLY A 474 12.48 17.32 -1.83
CA GLY A 474 11.93 18.26 -0.82
C GLY A 474 12.01 17.75 0.61
N MET A 475 11.71 16.47 0.87
CA MET A 475 11.80 15.86 2.21
C MET A 475 13.26 15.78 2.67
N VAL A 476 14.19 15.38 1.81
CA VAL A 476 15.63 15.30 2.13
C VAL A 476 16.17 16.70 2.44
N ARG A 477 15.82 17.71 1.63
CA ARG A 477 16.19 19.11 1.87
C ARG A 477 15.66 19.62 3.22
N GLN A 478 14.41 19.27 3.57
CA GLN A 478 13.81 19.65 4.86
C GLN A 478 14.58 19.05 6.04
N TRP A 479 15.03 17.79 5.92
CA TRP A 479 15.88 17.18 6.94
C TRP A 479 17.24 17.83 7.05
N GLN A 480 17.86 18.21 5.93
CA GLN A 480 19.11 18.97 5.92
C GLN A 480 18.93 20.35 6.56
N GLU A 481 17.77 20.98 6.38
CA GLU A 481 17.44 22.25 7.03
C GLU A 481 17.34 22.11 8.55
N PHE A 482 16.63 21.09 9.05
CA PHE A 482 16.35 20.94 10.48
C PHE A 482 17.49 20.32 11.28
N PHE A 483 18.22 19.38 10.69
CA PHE A 483 19.18 18.55 11.42
C PHE A 483 20.64 18.74 10.99
N TYR A 484 20.90 19.45 9.88
CA TYR A 484 22.25 19.61 9.31
C TYR A 484 22.59 21.07 9.01
N GLU A 485 22.11 22.01 9.84
CA GLU A 485 22.47 23.45 9.79
C GLU A 485 22.31 24.06 8.39
N ARG A 486 21.31 23.65 7.63
CA ARG A 486 21.03 24.08 6.24
C ARG A 486 22.15 23.75 5.25
N ARG A 487 22.96 22.74 5.54
CA ARG A 487 23.98 22.25 4.62
C ARG A 487 23.35 21.37 3.55
N TYR A 488 22.89 21.99 2.48
CA TYR A 488 22.20 21.31 1.39
C TYR A 488 23.19 20.61 0.46
N ALA A 489 23.10 19.29 0.31
CA ALA A 489 23.94 18.50 -0.55
C ALA A 489 23.08 17.55 -1.41
N ALA A 490 23.29 17.56 -2.72
CA ALA A 490 22.67 16.67 -3.69
C ALA A 490 21.11 16.63 -3.65
N THR A 491 20.47 17.76 -3.30
CA THR A 491 19.01 17.86 -3.22
C THR A 491 18.36 18.67 -4.35
N PRO A 492 19.03 19.65 -5.00
CA PRO A 492 18.47 20.31 -6.18
C PRO A 492 18.32 19.32 -7.34
N LEU A 493 17.18 19.39 -8.05
CA LEU A 493 16.89 18.58 -9.22
C LEU A 493 16.65 19.48 -10.44
N LEU A 494 17.26 19.10 -11.55
CA LEU A 494 16.86 19.62 -12.86
C LEU A 494 15.74 18.72 -13.41
N SER A 495 14.52 19.21 -13.31
CA SER A 495 13.36 18.49 -13.83
C SER A 495 13.12 18.79 -15.31
N PRO A 496 12.69 17.80 -16.12
CA PRO A 496 12.23 18.07 -17.47
C PRO A 496 10.93 18.87 -17.45
N ASP A 497 10.55 19.42 -18.60
CA ASP A 497 9.19 19.93 -18.81
C ASP A 497 8.23 18.72 -18.88
N PHE A 498 7.57 18.42 -17.77
CA PHE A 498 6.70 17.24 -17.66
C PHE A 498 5.47 17.30 -18.56
N ALA A 499 5.00 18.50 -18.89
CA ALA A 499 3.89 18.64 -19.83
C ALA A 499 4.32 18.22 -21.23
N LYS A 500 5.46 18.70 -21.72
CA LYS A 500 6.02 18.25 -23.01
C LYS A 500 6.42 16.78 -22.99
N LEU A 501 6.94 16.29 -21.86
CA LEU A 501 7.23 14.86 -21.71
C LEU A 501 5.99 14.00 -21.92
N ALA A 502 4.84 14.38 -21.34
CA ALA A 502 3.58 13.68 -21.54
C ALA A 502 3.16 13.65 -23.01
N GLU A 503 3.31 14.77 -23.74
CA GLU A 503 3.03 14.86 -25.17
C GLU A 503 3.89 13.91 -26.01
N CYS A 504 5.16 13.67 -25.60
CA CYS A 504 6.03 12.68 -26.27
C CYS A 504 5.48 11.25 -26.19
N PHE A 505 4.67 10.93 -25.20
CA PHE A 505 3.97 9.65 -25.08
C PHE A 505 2.54 9.67 -25.65
N GLY A 506 2.14 10.77 -26.32
CA GLY A 506 0.78 10.94 -26.84
C GLY A 506 -0.28 11.21 -25.76
N LEU A 507 0.14 11.64 -24.57
CA LEU A 507 -0.71 12.01 -23.46
C LEU A 507 -0.84 13.54 -23.40
N LYS A 508 -1.87 14.03 -22.72
CA LYS A 508 -2.06 15.47 -22.55
C LYS A 508 -1.20 15.99 -21.39
N GLY A 509 -0.47 17.08 -21.61
CA GLY A 509 0.32 17.78 -20.62
C GLY A 509 -0.22 19.18 -20.33
N VAL A 510 -0.21 19.60 -19.06
CA VAL A 510 -0.62 20.94 -18.61
C VAL A 510 0.41 21.42 -17.59
N THR A 511 0.82 22.69 -17.66
CA THR A 511 1.66 23.33 -16.64
C THR A 511 0.87 24.42 -15.91
N VAL A 512 0.94 24.39 -14.60
CA VAL A 512 0.28 25.36 -13.70
C VAL A 512 1.31 25.98 -12.78
N ASP A 513 1.46 27.30 -12.83
CA ASP A 513 2.42 28.07 -12.04
C ASP A 513 1.75 29.10 -11.11
N THR A 514 0.44 29.20 -11.17
CA THR A 514 -0.34 30.13 -10.36
C THR A 514 -1.47 29.43 -9.60
N ARG A 515 -1.82 29.98 -8.46
CA ARG A 515 -2.95 29.48 -7.62
C ARG A 515 -4.26 29.37 -8.40
N ASN A 516 -4.56 30.39 -9.20
CA ASN A 516 -5.82 30.46 -9.97
C ASN A 516 -5.89 29.43 -11.11
N GLY A 517 -4.77 28.88 -11.54
CA GLY A 517 -4.71 27.85 -12.58
C GLY A 517 -5.05 26.44 -12.07
N VAL A 518 -5.10 26.23 -10.74
CA VAL A 518 -5.26 24.87 -10.17
C VAL A 518 -6.62 24.28 -10.50
N VAL A 519 -7.70 24.96 -10.12
CA VAL A 519 -9.07 24.47 -10.33
C VAL A 519 -9.37 24.21 -11.81
N PRO A 520 -9.10 25.13 -12.75
CA PRO A 520 -9.31 24.87 -14.17
C PRO A 520 -8.54 23.66 -14.69
N ALA A 521 -7.28 23.47 -14.27
CA ALA A 521 -6.47 22.35 -14.72
C ALA A 521 -6.97 21.00 -14.17
N VAL A 522 -7.45 20.95 -12.92
CA VAL A 522 -8.05 19.76 -12.32
C VAL A 522 -9.38 19.41 -13.03
N GLU A 523 -10.25 20.40 -13.29
CA GLU A 523 -11.51 20.20 -14.04
C GLU A 523 -11.24 19.72 -15.47
N GLU A 524 -10.26 20.30 -16.14
CA GLU A 524 -9.82 19.87 -17.47
C GLU A 524 -9.31 18.42 -17.45
N ALA A 525 -8.50 18.05 -16.46
CA ALA A 525 -8.01 16.68 -16.30
C ALA A 525 -9.16 15.70 -16.07
N ARG A 526 -10.15 16.06 -15.25
CA ARG A 526 -11.30 15.21 -14.97
C ARG A 526 -12.21 15.02 -16.20
N SER A 527 -12.42 16.06 -16.97
CA SER A 527 -13.30 16.04 -18.16
C SER A 527 -12.66 15.40 -19.40
N CYS A 528 -11.33 15.30 -19.46
CA CYS A 528 -10.61 14.68 -20.56
C CYS A 528 -10.85 13.16 -20.59
N GLU A 529 -11.03 12.56 -21.79
CA GLU A 529 -11.20 11.10 -21.92
C GLU A 529 -9.92 10.31 -21.61
N GLY A 530 -8.74 10.87 -21.93
CA GLY A 530 -7.41 10.26 -21.73
C GLY A 530 -6.73 10.74 -20.45
N THR A 531 -5.55 10.17 -20.20
CA THR A 531 -4.66 10.60 -19.11
C THR A 531 -4.18 12.03 -19.32
N VAL A 532 -4.15 12.79 -18.24
CA VAL A 532 -3.59 14.15 -18.21
C VAL A 532 -2.49 14.21 -17.15
N VAL A 533 -1.35 14.77 -17.53
CA VAL A 533 -0.23 15.07 -16.64
C VAL A 533 -0.24 16.57 -16.35
N ILE A 534 -0.45 16.93 -15.10
CA ILE A 534 -0.42 18.33 -14.65
C ILE A 534 0.87 18.55 -13.88
N ASN A 535 1.71 19.46 -14.38
CA ASN A 535 2.93 19.89 -13.72
C ASN A 535 2.64 21.15 -12.89
N PHE A 536 2.47 21.02 -11.59
CA PHE A 536 2.31 22.12 -10.66
C PHE A 536 3.70 22.64 -10.24
N CYS A 537 4.13 23.72 -10.88
CA CYS A 537 5.43 24.32 -10.61
C CYS A 537 5.34 25.26 -9.41
N LYS A 538 6.02 24.90 -8.33
CA LYS A 538 6.17 25.80 -7.18
C LYS A 538 7.21 26.87 -7.51
N ASN A 539 6.80 28.14 -7.54
CA ASN A 539 7.70 29.31 -7.64
C ASN A 539 8.46 29.58 -6.34
#